data_e8421b601210c497203f5e218b544dde
#
_entry.id   e8421b601210c497203f5e218b544dde
#
_cell.length_a   1.000
_cell.length_b   1.000
_cell.length_c   1.000
_cell.angle_alpha   90.00
_cell.angle_beta   90.00
_cell.angle_gamma   90.00
#
_symmetry.space_group_name_H-M   'P 1'
#
loop_
_entity.id
_entity.type
_entity.pdbx_description
1 polymer ?
#
loop_
_entity_poly.entity_id
_entity_poly.type
_entity_poly.pdbx_seq_one_letter_code
_entity_poly.pdbx_strand_id
1 'polypeptide(L)'
;RGLGDVYKRQTYDMHQWPPYETGSAVRENILQLPGESEEAYVQALTEDFTRSRALLEDATGRPVDVLAYPAGQYSTLTQVTLQSLGVHVTLSTNPGINTVVKGLPQTLYAMLRFGITEDISPEALLDMIR
;
A
#
# COMPACT_ATOMS: atom_id res chain seq x y z
N ARG A 1 1.09 19.21 11.73
CA ARG A 1 1.34 17.79 11.35
C ARG A 1 1.52 17.75 9.86
N GLY A 2 2.73 17.39 9.39
CA GLY A 2 3.12 17.46 8.00
C GLY A 2 2.51 16.35 7.15
N LEU A 3 2.54 16.52 5.83
CA LEU A 3 2.11 15.56 4.81
C LEU A 3 2.67 14.14 4.99
N GLY A 4 3.74 13.96 5.80
CA GLY A 4 4.31 12.66 6.11
C GLY A 4 3.38 11.72 6.90
N ASP A 5 2.39 12.23 7.63
CA ASP A 5 1.43 11.39 8.36
C ASP A 5 0.37 10.76 7.46
N VAL A 6 0.11 11.33 6.28
CA VAL A 6 -0.83 10.78 5.28
C VAL A 6 -0.25 9.51 4.64
N TYR A 7 1.06 9.44 4.47
CA TYR A 7 1.75 8.28 3.87
C TYR A 7 1.96 7.11 4.83
N LYS A 8 1.76 7.28 6.12
CA LYS A 8 1.91 6.21 7.12
C LYS A 8 0.66 5.35 7.29
N ARG A 9 -0.48 5.76 6.74
CA ARG A 9 -1.74 5.01 6.82
C ARG A 9 -2.13 4.49 5.44
N GLN A 10 -1.46 3.45 5.02
CA GLN A 10 -1.75 2.73 3.78
C GLN A 10 -2.88 1.72 3.98
N THR A 11 -3.05 1.25 5.22
CA THR A 11 -4.08 0.36 5.72
C THR A 11 -4.59 0.91 7.05
N TYR A 12 -5.66 0.33 7.61
CA TYR A 12 -6.15 0.72 8.93
C TYR A 12 -5.20 0.24 10.03
N ASP A 13 -4.87 -1.06 10.06
CA ASP A 13 -4.07 -1.71 11.11
C ASP A 13 -3.11 -2.81 10.60
N MET A 14 -2.90 -2.93 9.30
CA MET A 14 -1.95 -3.90 8.71
C MET A 14 -0.55 -3.32 8.49
N HIS A 15 -0.09 -2.43 9.35
CA HIS A 15 1.28 -1.92 9.41
C HIS A 15 1.63 -1.61 10.87
N GLN A 16 1.56 -2.65 11.69
CA GLN A 16 1.80 -2.59 13.12
C GLN A 16 3.29 -2.57 13.43
N TRP A 17 3.64 -1.93 14.54
CA TRP A 17 5.02 -1.84 14.99
C TRP A 17 5.19 -2.64 16.31
N PRO A 18 5.84 -3.82 16.28
CA PRO A 18 5.90 -4.75 17.41
C PRO A 18 6.27 -4.16 18.76
N PRO A 19 7.18 -3.16 18.88
CA PRO A 19 7.50 -2.56 20.17
C PRO A 19 6.35 -1.81 20.85
N TYR A 20 5.35 -1.39 20.08
CA TYR A 20 4.25 -0.54 20.54
C TYR A 20 2.90 -1.22 20.50
N GLU A 21 2.81 -2.37 19.86
CA GLU A 21 1.57 -3.11 19.66
C GLU A 21 1.74 -4.54 20.14
N THR A 22 0.85 -4.94 21.04
CA THR A 22 0.87 -6.26 21.68
C THR A 22 -0.37 -7.04 21.27
N GLY A 23 -0.18 -8.31 20.93
CA GLY A 23 -1.29 -9.19 20.56
C GLY A 23 -0.79 -10.51 19.99
N SER A 24 -1.69 -11.45 19.78
CA SER A 24 -1.38 -12.78 19.28
C SER A 24 -1.03 -12.81 17.77
N ALA A 25 -1.31 -11.74 17.07
CA ALA A 25 -1.10 -11.64 15.62
C ALA A 25 -0.72 -10.21 15.23
N VAL A 26 0.56 -9.86 15.43
CA VAL A 26 1.09 -8.57 14.98
C VAL A 26 1.33 -8.63 13.47
N ARG A 27 0.70 -7.70 12.73
CA ARG A 27 0.88 -7.56 11.28
C ARG A 27 1.81 -6.39 10.97
N GLU A 28 3.08 -6.68 10.73
CA GLU A 28 4.08 -5.66 10.35
C GLU A 28 3.89 -5.18 8.91
N ASN A 29 3.13 -5.90 8.11
CA ASN A 29 2.82 -5.60 6.72
C ASN A 29 1.51 -6.28 6.29
N ILE A 30 1.13 -6.09 5.03
CA ILE A 30 -0.12 -6.57 4.47
C ILE A 30 -0.13 -8.06 4.09
N LEU A 31 0.97 -8.80 4.31
CA LEU A 31 1.04 -10.21 3.94
C LEU A 31 0.23 -11.11 4.87
N GLN A 32 -0.10 -12.30 4.35
CA GLN A 32 -0.70 -13.37 5.13
C GLN A 32 0.25 -13.82 6.24
N LEU A 33 -0.28 -14.01 7.44
CA LEU A 33 0.51 -14.48 8.59
C LEU A 33 0.85 -15.98 8.45
N PRO A 34 1.97 -16.43 9.01
CA PRO A 34 2.28 -17.85 9.07
C PRO A 34 1.16 -18.64 9.78
N GLY A 35 0.66 -19.69 9.11
CA GLY A 35 -0.42 -20.53 9.65
C GLY A 35 -1.84 -19.96 9.52
N GLU A 36 -2.00 -18.77 8.98
CA GLU A 36 -3.30 -18.20 8.66
C GLU A 36 -3.88 -18.85 7.38
N SER A 37 -5.17 -19.18 7.36
CA SER A 37 -5.80 -19.65 6.12
C SER A 37 -6.00 -18.51 5.13
N GLU A 38 -6.12 -18.83 3.84
CA GLU A 38 -6.39 -17.84 2.80
C GLU A 38 -7.71 -17.10 3.06
N GLU A 39 -8.74 -17.81 3.49
CA GLU A 39 -10.05 -17.23 3.80
C GLU A 39 -9.96 -16.24 4.97
N ALA A 40 -9.25 -16.60 6.05
CA ALA A 40 -9.06 -15.72 7.19
C ALA A 40 -8.25 -14.47 6.80
N TYR A 41 -7.23 -14.63 5.98
CA TYR A 41 -6.44 -13.54 5.47
C TYR A 41 -7.26 -12.59 4.59
N VAL A 42 -8.01 -13.13 3.62
CA VAL A 42 -8.87 -12.34 2.72
C VAL A 42 -9.92 -11.57 3.51
N GLN A 43 -10.53 -12.20 4.53
CA GLN A 43 -11.46 -11.53 5.43
C GLN A 43 -10.78 -10.38 6.18
N ALA A 44 -9.63 -10.62 6.81
CA ALA A 44 -8.90 -9.62 7.57
C ALA A 44 -8.49 -8.42 6.70
N LEU A 45 -7.97 -8.68 5.49
CA LEU A 45 -7.60 -7.64 4.53
C LEU A 45 -8.81 -6.83 4.06
N THR A 46 -9.93 -7.51 3.80
CA THR A 46 -11.18 -6.87 3.38
C THR A 46 -11.73 -5.93 4.46
N GLU A 47 -11.75 -6.39 5.71
CA GLU A 47 -12.22 -5.61 6.85
C GLU A 47 -11.32 -4.38 7.10
N ASP A 48 -10.01 -4.57 7.11
CA ASP A 48 -9.02 -3.49 7.29
C ASP A 48 -9.14 -2.42 6.20
N PHE A 49 -9.14 -2.86 4.94
CA PHE A 49 -9.23 -1.94 3.81
C PHE A 49 -10.58 -1.20 3.77
N THR A 50 -11.69 -1.89 3.99
CA THR A 50 -13.02 -1.28 4.01
C THR A 50 -13.14 -0.22 5.11
N ARG A 51 -12.59 -0.50 6.29
CA ARG A 51 -12.57 0.45 7.40
C ARG A 51 -11.70 1.67 7.10
N SER A 52 -10.51 1.45 6.56
CA SER A 52 -9.59 2.53 6.13
C SER A 52 -10.25 3.41 5.07
N ARG A 53 -10.85 2.79 4.05
CA ARG A 53 -11.57 3.46 2.98
C ARG A 53 -12.69 4.35 3.52
N ALA A 54 -13.57 3.80 4.36
CA ALA A 54 -14.71 4.54 4.89
C ALA A 54 -14.26 5.81 5.65
N LEU A 55 -13.21 5.71 6.47
CA LEU A 55 -12.66 6.85 7.20
C LEU A 55 -12.05 7.92 6.29
N LEU A 56 -11.36 7.50 5.23
CA LEU A 56 -10.74 8.42 4.28
C LEU A 56 -11.76 9.08 3.37
N GLU A 57 -12.76 8.34 2.89
CA GLU A 57 -13.83 8.86 2.07
C GLU A 57 -14.72 9.84 2.84
N ASP A 58 -15.01 9.56 4.11
CA ASP A 58 -15.72 10.49 5.00
C ASP A 58 -14.94 11.78 5.22
N ALA A 59 -13.63 11.67 5.48
CA ALA A 59 -12.77 12.83 5.73
C ALA A 59 -12.47 13.67 4.49
N THR A 60 -12.45 13.09 3.30
CA THR A 60 -12.00 13.76 2.06
C THR A 60 -13.13 14.05 1.09
N GLY A 61 -14.27 13.39 1.20
CA GLY A 61 -15.36 13.42 0.23
C GLY A 61 -15.00 12.86 -1.15
N ARG A 62 -13.95 12.04 -1.23
CA ARG A 62 -13.43 11.46 -2.49
C ARG A 62 -13.33 9.95 -2.39
N PRO A 63 -13.58 9.22 -3.49
CA PRO A 63 -13.38 7.78 -3.52
C PRO A 63 -11.90 7.42 -3.31
N VAL A 64 -11.66 6.31 -2.58
CA VAL A 64 -10.33 5.76 -2.33
C VAL A 64 -10.15 4.49 -3.16
N ASP A 65 -9.37 4.60 -4.22
CA ASP A 65 -9.10 3.55 -5.19
C ASP A 65 -7.60 3.32 -5.43
N VAL A 66 -6.75 3.98 -4.63
CA VAL A 66 -5.29 3.86 -4.65
C VAL A 66 -4.78 3.37 -3.30
N LEU A 67 -3.88 2.39 -3.31
CA LEU A 67 -3.23 1.88 -2.11
C LEU A 67 -1.72 1.79 -2.31
N ALA A 68 -0.95 2.30 -1.34
CA ALA A 68 0.48 2.01 -1.26
C ALA A 68 0.70 0.84 -0.29
N TYR A 69 1.42 -0.19 -0.73
CA TYR A 69 1.69 -1.36 0.09
C TYR A 69 2.54 -1.02 1.32
N PRO A 70 2.10 -1.39 2.54
CA PRO A 70 2.91 -1.26 3.74
C PRO A 70 4.28 -1.94 3.58
N ALA A 71 5.36 -1.23 3.87
CA ALA A 71 6.73 -1.66 3.64
C ALA A 71 7.00 -2.15 2.19
N GLY A 72 6.14 -1.82 1.24
CA GLY A 72 6.23 -2.27 -0.15
C GLY A 72 5.93 -3.76 -0.36
N GLN A 73 5.48 -4.46 0.67
CA GLN A 73 5.22 -5.91 0.64
C GLN A 73 3.83 -6.21 0.09
N TYR A 74 3.74 -7.19 -0.78
CA TYR A 74 2.48 -7.71 -1.32
C TYR A 74 2.66 -9.12 -1.87
N SER A 75 1.56 -9.85 -2.00
CA SER A 75 1.49 -11.15 -2.69
C SER A 75 0.47 -11.09 -3.83
N THR A 76 0.43 -12.12 -4.65
CA THR A 76 -0.62 -12.26 -5.68
C THR A 76 -2.01 -12.23 -5.05
N LEU A 77 -2.19 -12.93 -3.92
CA LEU A 77 -3.47 -12.96 -3.21
C LEU A 77 -3.85 -11.58 -2.65
N THR A 78 -2.88 -10.84 -2.09
CA THR A 78 -3.08 -9.44 -1.68
C THR A 78 -3.61 -8.60 -2.84
N GLN A 79 -2.94 -8.67 -3.99
CA GLN A 79 -3.29 -7.86 -5.15
C GLN A 79 -4.67 -8.20 -5.71
N VAL A 80 -4.98 -9.50 -5.88
CA VAL A 80 -6.29 -9.95 -6.38
C VAL A 80 -7.41 -9.54 -5.44
N THR A 81 -7.21 -9.65 -4.12
CA THR A 81 -8.19 -9.23 -3.13
C THR A 81 -8.46 -7.74 -3.22
N LEU A 82 -7.42 -6.90 -3.26
CA LEU A 82 -7.58 -5.45 -3.38
C LEU A 82 -8.25 -5.03 -4.70
N GLN A 83 -7.95 -5.72 -5.81
CA GLN A 83 -8.63 -5.51 -7.08
C GLN A 83 -10.13 -5.78 -6.96
N SER A 84 -10.53 -6.87 -6.31
CA SER A 84 -11.93 -7.21 -6.09
C SER A 84 -12.66 -6.19 -5.21
N LEU A 85 -11.93 -5.47 -4.36
CA LEU A 85 -12.44 -4.38 -3.53
C LEU A 85 -12.46 -3.02 -4.25
N GLY A 86 -12.10 -2.95 -5.53
CA GLY A 86 -12.15 -1.73 -6.34
C GLY A 86 -10.91 -0.86 -6.24
N VAL A 87 -9.78 -1.39 -5.79
CA VAL A 87 -8.49 -0.70 -5.89
C VAL A 87 -8.01 -0.78 -7.33
N HIS A 88 -7.73 0.36 -7.94
CA HIS A 88 -7.31 0.47 -9.35
C HIS A 88 -5.82 0.70 -9.51
N VAL A 89 -5.16 1.24 -8.50
CA VAL A 89 -3.72 1.55 -8.52
C VAL A 89 -3.08 1.07 -7.22
N THR A 90 -1.96 0.38 -7.32
CA THR A 90 -1.14 0.09 -6.15
C THR A 90 0.30 0.52 -6.35
N LEU A 91 0.94 0.94 -5.24
CA LEU A 91 2.31 1.44 -5.23
C LEU A 91 3.19 0.53 -4.37
N SER A 92 4.35 0.15 -4.89
CA SER A 92 5.40 -0.53 -4.13
C SER A 92 6.42 0.48 -3.58
N THR A 93 7.48 -0.01 -2.95
CA THR A 93 8.66 0.79 -2.55
C THR A 93 9.85 0.54 -3.46
N ASN A 94 9.72 -0.31 -4.47
CA ASN A 94 10.78 -0.61 -5.41
C ASN A 94 11.06 0.63 -6.29
N PRO A 95 12.34 1.04 -6.43
CA PRO A 95 12.68 2.18 -7.27
C PRO A 95 12.55 1.83 -8.76
N GLY A 96 12.16 2.79 -9.57
CA GLY A 96 12.12 2.63 -11.01
C GLY A 96 11.10 3.51 -11.72
N ILE A 97 11.17 3.47 -13.04
CA ILE A 97 10.25 4.19 -13.95
C ILE A 97 9.17 3.22 -14.41
N ASN A 98 7.93 3.69 -14.38
CA ASN A 98 6.77 2.88 -14.76
C ASN A 98 6.46 3.03 -16.24
N THR A 99 6.11 1.93 -16.89
CA THR A 99 5.50 1.95 -18.22
C THR A 99 4.02 1.67 -18.09
N VAL A 100 3.19 2.69 -18.25
CA VAL A 100 1.74 2.57 -18.22
C VAL A 100 1.22 2.42 -19.64
N VAL A 101 0.43 1.37 -19.89
CA VAL A 101 -0.10 1.06 -21.22
C VAL A 101 -1.62 1.22 -21.21
N LYS A 102 -2.12 2.09 -22.10
CA LYS A 102 -3.56 2.32 -22.23
C LYS A 102 -4.30 1.02 -22.58
N GLY A 103 -5.33 0.70 -21.81
CA GLY A 103 -6.11 -0.52 -22.00
C GLY A 103 -5.55 -1.76 -21.27
N LEU A 104 -4.40 -1.63 -20.57
CA LEU A 104 -3.81 -2.69 -19.77
C LEU A 104 -3.77 -2.28 -18.28
N PRO A 105 -4.88 -2.41 -17.53
CA PRO A 105 -4.98 -1.96 -16.14
C PRO A 105 -3.96 -2.64 -15.22
N GLN A 106 -3.50 -3.84 -15.53
CA GLN A 106 -2.45 -4.51 -14.77
C GLN A 106 -1.13 -3.73 -14.67
N THR A 107 -0.89 -2.78 -15.58
CA THR A 107 0.30 -1.89 -15.52
C THR A 107 0.22 -0.83 -14.41
N LEU A 108 -0.92 -0.73 -13.72
CA LEU A 108 -1.16 0.19 -12.61
C LEU A 108 -0.95 -0.46 -11.24
N TYR A 109 -0.61 -1.75 -11.20
CA TYR A 109 -0.41 -2.46 -9.93
C TYR A 109 1.06 -2.62 -9.61
N ALA A 110 1.38 -2.51 -8.32
CA ALA A 110 2.73 -2.54 -7.78
C ALA A 110 3.68 -1.54 -8.45
N MET A 111 3.18 -0.36 -8.76
CA MET A 111 3.95 0.68 -9.45
C MET A 111 5.20 1.04 -8.65
N LEU A 112 6.27 1.23 -9.37
CA LEU A 112 7.58 1.62 -8.85
C LEU A 112 7.56 3.09 -8.42
N ARG A 113 8.36 3.44 -7.41
CA ARG A 113 8.52 4.83 -6.96
C ARG A 113 9.89 5.05 -6.34
N PHE A 114 10.47 6.21 -6.54
CA PHE A 114 11.69 6.61 -5.86
C PHE A 114 11.34 7.20 -4.48
N GLY A 115 12.09 6.79 -3.45
CA GLY A 115 12.12 7.48 -2.16
C GLY A 115 12.96 8.74 -2.29
N ILE A 116 12.35 9.89 -2.11
CA ILE A 116 13.05 11.17 -2.16
C ILE A 116 13.27 11.67 -0.73
N THR A 117 14.52 11.88 -0.36
CA THR A 117 14.96 12.36 0.95
C THR A 117 15.68 13.69 0.77
N GLU A 118 15.89 14.42 1.85
CA GLU A 118 16.50 15.76 1.83
C GLU A 118 17.97 15.78 1.37
N ASP A 119 18.64 14.62 1.43
CA ASP A 119 20.04 14.43 1.02
C ASP A 119 20.20 14.15 -0.48
N ILE A 120 19.10 13.99 -1.24
CA ILE A 120 19.16 13.76 -2.69
C ILE A 120 19.32 15.10 -3.40
N SER A 121 20.44 15.27 -4.12
CA SER A 121 20.67 16.46 -4.93
C SER A 121 19.76 16.51 -6.16
N PRO A 122 19.50 17.69 -6.75
CA PRO A 122 18.75 17.81 -7.98
C PRO A 122 19.35 17.00 -9.14
N GLU A 123 20.66 16.91 -9.23
CA GLU A 123 21.36 16.13 -10.26
C GLU A 123 21.13 14.62 -10.06
N ALA A 124 21.24 14.15 -8.81
CA ALA A 124 20.96 12.75 -8.47
C ALA A 124 19.49 12.39 -8.78
N LEU A 125 18.55 13.29 -8.51
CA LEU A 125 17.14 13.10 -8.86
C LEU A 125 16.94 12.97 -10.38
N LEU A 126 17.60 13.83 -11.16
CA LEU A 126 17.52 13.75 -12.62
C LEU A 126 18.10 12.44 -13.15
N ASP A 127 19.17 11.93 -12.54
CA ASP A 127 19.77 10.65 -12.93
C ASP A 127 18.88 9.45 -12.60
N MET A 128 18.07 9.52 -11.53
CA MET A 128 17.10 8.46 -11.18
C MET A 128 15.97 8.31 -12.21
N ILE A 129 15.60 9.38 -12.92
CA ILE A 129 14.44 9.41 -13.83
C ILE A 129 14.84 9.37 -15.31
N ARG A 130 16.12 9.26 -15.60
CA ARG A 130 16.66 9.04 -16.95
C ARG A 130 16.81 7.56 -17.24
#